data_6c88275b6ab228a02421b0d4c5b1ac01
#
_entry.id   6c88275b6ab228a02421b0d4c5b1ac01
#
_cell.length_a   1.000
_cell.length_b   1.000
_cell.length_c   1.000
_cell.angle_alpha   90.00
_cell.angle_beta   90.00
_cell.angle_gamma   90.00
#
_symmetry.space_group_name_H-M   'P 1'
#
loop_
_entity.id
_entity.type
_entity.pdbx_description
1 polymer ?
#
loop_
_entity_poly.entity_id
_entity_poly.type
_entity_poly.pdbx_seq_one_letter_code
_entity_poly.pdbx_strand_id
1 'polypeptide(L)'
;FYDEETLYVEFLGEDSALLIGNEGYRYKALSYILFNWINEKYGLMLRLEVAQFLKNQEEAIYTYLEPIIEIIKEKGTFKTKPLDGILVHIALKKLRDEFPDKYVAVKTNVRGDKYVLVNEYRAREV
;
A
#
# COMPACT_ATOMS: atom_id res chain seq x y z
N PHE A 1 15.99 -10.18 -9.54
CA PHE A 1 15.43 -10.11 -8.19
C PHE A 1 15.56 -8.69 -7.65
N TYR A 2 14.54 -8.24 -6.94
CA TYR A 2 14.57 -6.95 -6.27
C TYR A 2 15.45 -7.02 -5.01
N ASP A 3 15.33 -8.12 -4.30
CA ASP A 3 16.21 -8.53 -3.21
C ASP A 3 16.15 -10.06 -3.12
N GLU A 4 16.75 -10.66 -2.08
CA GLU A 4 16.79 -12.12 -1.97
C GLU A 4 15.41 -12.77 -1.80
N GLU A 5 14.42 -12.01 -1.34
CA GLU A 5 13.09 -12.54 -1.02
C GLU A 5 12.01 -12.01 -1.96
N THR A 6 12.32 -11.06 -2.81
CA THR A 6 11.34 -10.39 -3.65
C THR A 6 11.71 -10.49 -5.13
N LEU A 7 10.80 -11.05 -5.92
CA LEU A 7 10.92 -11.05 -7.36
C LEU A 7 10.33 -9.75 -7.89
N TYR A 8 11.11 -9.06 -8.71
CA TYR A 8 10.64 -7.85 -9.40
C TYR A 8 10.22 -8.22 -10.81
N VAL A 9 8.99 -7.86 -11.17
CA VAL A 9 8.45 -8.07 -12.51
C VAL A 9 7.97 -6.74 -13.05
N GLU A 10 8.40 -6.39 -14.25
CA GLU A 10 8.01 -5.15 -14.89
C GLU A 10 7.44 -5.40 -16.26
N PHE A 11 6.27 -4.84 -16.56
CA PHE A 11 5.68 -4.84 -17.88
C PHE A 11 5.88 -3.48 -18.53
N LEU A 12 6.43 -3.49 -19.73
CA LEU A 12 6.69 -2.30 -20.53
C LEU A 12 5.96 -2.44 -21.86
N GLY A 13 5.70 -1.32 -22.52
CA GLY A 13 5.12 -1.32 -23.85
C GLY A 13 3.92 -0.42 -23.99
N GLU A 14 3.45 -0.28 -25.24
CA GLU A 14 2.37 0.65 -25.57
C GLU A 14 1.05 0.30 -24.91
N ASP A 15 0.80 -0.98 -24.67
CA ASP A 15 -0.45 -1.46 -24.10
C ASP A 15 -0.42 -1.57 -22.57
N SER A 16 0.62 -1.06 -21.93
CA SER A 16 0.76 -1.15 -20.47
C SER A 16 -0.43 -0.53 -19.73
N ALA A 17 -1.01 0.54 -20.28
CA ALA A 17 -2.16 1.18 -19.67
C ALA A 17 -3.36 0.24 -19.52
N LEU A 18 -3.51 -0.71 -20.43
CA LEU A 18 -4.59 -1.70 -20.35
C LEU A 18 -4.42 -2.65 -19.18
N LEU A 19 -3.18 -2.91 -18.78
CA LEU A 19 -2.89 -3.77 -17.63
C LEU A 19 -3.18 -3.09 -16.30
N ILE A 20 -3.16 -1.76 -16.28
CA ILE A 20 -3.46 -0.99 -15.08
C ILE A 20 -4.96 -0.94 -14.83
N GLY A 21 -5.72 -0.62 -15.85
CA GLY A 21 -7.17 -0.48 -15.75
C GLY A 21 -7.60 0.78 -15.03
N ASN A 22 -8.90 0.91 -14.84
CA ASN A 22 -9.48 2.05 -14.14
C ASN A 22 -9.11 1.98 -12.65
N GLU A 23 -8.54 3.04 -12.12
CA GLU A 23 -8.10 3.12 -10.72
C GLU A 23 -7.16 1.98 -10.30
N GLY A 24 -6.49 1.36 -11.26
CA GLY A 24 -5.57 0.27 -10.96
C GLY A 24 -6.21 -1.07 -10.69
N TYR A 25 -7.48 -1.27 -11.02
CA TYR A 25 -8.16 -2.54 -10.75
C TYR A 25 -7.51 -3.74 -11.45
N ARG A 26 -7.12 -3.57 -12.71
CA ARG A 26 -6.45 -4.65 -13.44
C ARG A 26 -5.06 -4.91 -12.90
N TYR A 27 -4.35 -3.86 -12.55
CA TYR A 27 -3.05 -3.99 -11.89
C TYR A 27 -3.19 -4.79 -10.60
N LYS A 28 -4.17 -4.46 -9.77
CA LYS A 28 -4.39 -5.15 -8.50
C LYS A 28 -4.71 -6.62 -8.70
N ALA A 29 -5.59 -6.93 -9.66
CA ALA A 29 -5.95 -8.32 -9.98
C ALA A 29 -4.74 -9.10 -10.51
N LEU A 30 -3.97 -8.51 -11.42
CA LEU A 30 -2.78 -9.14 -11.98
C LEU A 30 -1.74 -9.38 -10.90
N SER A 31 -1.51 -8.38 -10.05
CA SER A 31 -0.57 -8.48 -8.93
C SER A 31 -0.96 -9.62 -7.98
N TYR A 32 -2.25 -9.74 -7.67
CA TYR A 32 -2.75 -10.80 -6.79
C TYR A 32 -2.50 -12.18 -7.38
N ILE A 33 -2.82 -12.36 -8.66
CA ILE A 33 -2.65 -13.64 -9.35
C ILE A 33 -1.17 -14.02 -9.41
N LEU A 34 -0.32 -13.09 -9.82
CA LEU A 34 1.12 -13.33 -9.92
C LEU A 34 1.75 -13.57 -8.56
N PHE A 35 1.34 -12.81 -7.55
CA PHE A 35 1.85 -13.00 -6.19
C PHE A 35 1.53 -14.40 -5.68
N ASN A 36 0.28 -14.84 -5.83
CA ASN A 36 -0.11 -16.16 -5.36
C ASN A 36 0.68 -17.26 -6.05
N TRP A 37 0.84 -17.15 -7.36
CA TRP A 37 1.60 -18.14 -8.13
C TRP A 37 3.07 -18.17 -7.71
N ILE A 38 3.72 -17.01 -7.66
CA ILE A 38 5.14 -16.90 -7.34
C ILE A 38 5.40 -17.31 -5.89
N ASN A 39 4.57 -16.84 -4.97
CA ASN A 39 4.74 -17.14 -3.55
C ASN A 39 4.52 -18.62 -3.26
N GLU A 40 3.48 -19.21 -3.84
CA GLU A 40 3.18 -20.62 -3.65
C GLU A 40 4.26 -21.53 -4.21
N LYS A 41 4.78 -21.19 -5.39
CA LYS A 41 5.72 -22.05 -6.10
C LYS A 41 7.17 -21.85 -5.65
N TYR A 42 7.55 -20.64 -5.32
CA TYR A 42 8.93 -20.29 -5.02
C TYR A 42 9.15 -19.67 -3.63
N GLY A 43 8.10 -19.41 -2.90
CA GLY A 43 8.20 -18.77 -1.59
C GLY A 43 8.67 -17.32 -1.62
N LEU A 44 8.57 -16.65 -2.79
CA LEU A 44 9.05 -15.29 -2.97
C LEU A 44 7.91 -14.29 -2.87
N MET A 45 8.25 -13.10 -2.44
CA MET A 45 7.36 -11.94 -2.55
C MET A 45 7.43 -11.40 -3.98
N LEU A 46 6.48 -10.55 -4.34
CA LEU A 46 6.38 -9.99 -5.68
C LEU A 46 6.34 -8.46 -5.62
N ARG A 47 7.15 -7.81 -6.45
CA ARG A 47 6.97 -6.40 -6.78
C ARG A 47 6.64 -6.33 -8.27
N LEU A 48 5.40 -5.92 -8.56
CA LEU A 48 4.92 -5.78 -9.93
C LEU A 48 4.92 -4.31 -10.32
N GLU A 49 5.57 -4.00 -11.43
CA GLU A 49 5.61 -2.65 -11.97
C GLU A 49 5.05 -2.67 -13.40
N VAL A 50 4.13 -1.78 -13.68
CA VAL A 50 3.55 -1.61 -15.01
C VAL A 50 3.64 -0.15 -15.38
N ALA A 51 4.47 0.18 -16.38
CA ALA A 51 4.66 1.55 -16.86
C ALA A 51 4.90 2.54 -15.70
N GLN A 52 5.63 2.11 -14.68
CA GLN A 52 5.92 2.88 -13.46
C GLN A 52 4.67 3.28 -12.65
N PHE A 53 3.57 2.57 -12.87
CA PHE A 53 2.33 2.87 -12.16
C PHE A 53 2.50 2.78 -10.64
N LEU A 54 3.08 1.69 -10.15
CA LEU A 54 3.28 1.51 -8.72
C LEU A 54 4.18 2.60 -8.14
N LYS A 55 5.28 2.90 -8.82
CA LYS A 55 6.20 3.95 -8.38
C LYS A 55 5.49 5.30 -8.28
N ASN A 56 4.68 5.64 -9.29
CA ASN A 56 3.95 6.91 -9.29
C ASN A 56 2.92 6.97 -8.16
N GLN A 57 2.26 5.87 -7.88
CA GLN A 57 1.31 5.79 -6.76
C GLN A 57 2.02 5.94 -5.42
N GLU A 58 3.17 5.28 -5.27
CA GLU A 58 3.98 5.41 -4.06
C GLU A 58 4.42 6.86 -3.84
N GLU A 59 4.94 7.51 -4.87
CA GLU A 59 5.39 8.90 -4.77
C GLU A 59 4.24 9.84 -4.36
N ALA A 60 3.07 9.67 -4.96
CA ALA A 60 1.91 10.48 -4.62
C ALA A 60 1.50 10.30 -3.17
N ILE A 61 1.48 9.07 -2.69
CA ILE A 61 1.12 8.78 -1.31
C ILE A 61 2.20 9.27 -0.34
N TYR A 62 3.47 9.09 -0.66
CA TYR A 62 4.55 9.55 0.21
C TYR A 62 4.52 11.06 0.38
N THR A 63 4.25 11.80 -0.71
CA THR A 63 4.09 13.26 -0.65
C THR A 63 2.91 13.64 0.24
N TYR A 64 1.78 12.95 0.10
CA TYR A 64 0.61 13.17 0.95
C TYR A 64 0.91 12.90 2.43
N LEU A 65 1.66 11.83 2.71
CA LEU A 65 1.91 11.38 4.08
C LEU A 65 3.01 12.18 4.80
N GLU A 66 3.89 12.85 4.07
CA GLU A 66 5.00 13.60 4.70
C GLU A 66 4.55 14.49 5.86
N PRO A 67 3.61 15.43 5.65
CA PRO A 67 3.14 16.25 6.77
C PRO A 67 2.36 15.46 7.81
N ILE A 68 1.69 14.38 7.38
CA ILE A 68 0.90 13.55 8.28
C ILE A 68 1.80 12.81 9.27
N ILE A 69 2.95 12.31 8.80
CA ILE A 69 3.93 11.64 9.67
C ILE A 69 4.37 12.57 10.78
N GLU A 70 4.63 13.84 10.47
CA GLU A 70 5.01 14.81 11.49
C GLU A 70 3.87 15.08 12.47
N ILE A 71 2.63 15.14 12.00
CA ILE A 71 1.46 15.29 12.87
C ILE A 71 1.33 14.10 13.82
N ILE A 72 1.54 12.89 13.32
CA ILE A 72 1.46 11.68 14.14
C ILE A 72 2.54 11.67 15.20
N LYS A 73 3.76 12.08 14.86
CA LYS A 73 4.85 12.17 15.83
C LYS A 73 4.50 13.12 16.98
N GLU A 74 3.76 14.17 16.68
CA GLU A 74 3.39 15.18 17.66
C GLU A 74 2.14 14.78 18.45
N LYS A 75 1.11 14.30 17.77
CA LYS A 75 -0.20 14.05 18.39
C LYS A 75 -0.47 12.59 18.75
N GLY A 76 0.28 11.66 18.15
CA GLY A 76 0.14 10.23 18.41
C GLY A 76 -0.96 9.52 17.64
N THR A 77 -1.86 10.25 16.99
CA THR A 77 -2.99 9.67 16.27
C THR A 77 -3.31 10.46 15.02
N PHE A 78 -3.84 9.77 14.04
CA PHE A 78 -4.31 10.39 12.79
C PHE A 78 -5.25 9.45 12.05
N LYS A 79 -6.13 10.05 11.28
CA LYS A 79 -7.06 9.34 10.40
C LYS A 79 -6.93 9.96 9.02
N THR A 80 -6.53 9.16 8.02
CA THR A 80 -6.34 9.69 6.66
C THR A 80 -7.67 10.02 6.01
N LYS A 81 -7.64 10.78 4.92
CA LYS A 81 -8.79 10.88 4.03
C LYS A 81 -9.07 9.51 3.40
N PRO A 82 -10.25 9.30 2.83
CA PRO A 82 -10.51 8.08 2.06
C PRO A 82 -9.51 7.93 0.92
N LEU A 83 -9.02 6.71 0.75
CA LEU A 83 -8.01 6.37 -0.25
C LEU A 83 -8.51 5.20 -1.09
N ASP A 84 -8.43 5.32 -2.40
CA ASP A 84 -8.95 4.32 -3.32
C ASP A 84 -7.89 3.33 -3.78
N GLY A 85 -8.36 2.14 -4.15
CA GLY A 85 -7.56 1.14 -4.84
C GLY A 85 -6.28 0.78 -4.09
N ILE A 86 -5.17 0.88 -4.78
CA ILE A 86 -3.87 0.52 -4.22
C ILE A 86 -3.36 1.55 -3.21
N LEU A 87 -3.86 2.78 -3.27
CA LEU A 87 -3.35 3.87 -2.42
C LEU A 87 -3.47 3.57 -0.94
N VAL A 88 -4.59 2.98 -0.51
CA VAL A 88 -4.80 2.65 0.89
C VAL A 88 -3.78 1.63 1.39
N HIS A 89 -3.39 0.69 0.55
CA HIS A 89 -2.42 -0.34 0.92
C HIS A 89 -1.00 0.23 0.99
N ILE A 90 -0.66 1.13 0.09
CA ILE A 90 0.64 1.82 0.12
C ILE A 90 0.75 2.66 1.38
N ALA A 91 -0.31 3.40 1.71
CA ALA A 91 -0.35 4.22 2.92
C ALA A 91 -0.22 3.37 4.19
N LEU A 92 -0.94 2.25 4.23
CA LEU A 92 -0.87 1.31 5.35
C LEU A 92 0.54 0.82 5.61
N LYS A 93 1.21 0.36 4.55
CA LYS A 93 2.57 -0.15 4.65
C LYS A 93 3.53 0.94 5.10
N LYS A 94 3.46 2.10 4.49
CA LYS A 94 4.35 3.23 4.83
C LYS A 94 4.19 3.64 6.28
N LEU A 95 2.96 3.77 6.75
CA LEU A 95 2.70 4.17 8.13
C LEU A 95 3.09 3.10 9.13
N ARG A 96 2.92 1.83 8.80
CA ARG A 96 3.40 0.73 9.65
C ARG A 96 4.92 0.72 9.75
N ASP A 97 5.61 0.98 8.65
CA ASP A 97 7.06 1.04 8.63
C ASP A 97 7.59 2.23 9.46
N GLU A 98 6.90 3.37 9.38
CA GLU A 98 7.29 4.56 10.15
C GLU A 98 6.95 4.46 11.63
N PHE A 99 5.88 3.76 11.97
CA PHE A 99 5.37 3.68 13.34
C PHE A 99 5.14 2.23 13.77
N PRO A 100 6.23 1.44 13.87
CA PRO A 100 6.09 0.03 14.25
C PRO A 100 5.49 -0.17 15.65
N ASP A 101 5.55 0.85 16.49
CA ASP A 101 5.04 0.80 17.86
C ASP A 101 3.59 1.28 17.98
N LYS A 102 2.97 1.65 16.86
CA LYS A 102 1.60 2.16 16.88
C LYS A 102 0.65 1.20 16.21
N TYR A 103 -0.63 1.31 16.58
CA TYR A 103 -1.69 0.60 15.90
C TYR A 103 -1.99 1.32 14.58
N VAL A 104 -1.80 0.63 13.48
CA VAL A 104 -2.05 1.14 12.13
C VAL A 104 -2.92 0.13 11.40
N ALA A 105 -4.11 0.54 10.98
CA ALA A 105 -5.06 -0.36 10.35
C ALA A 105 -5.91 0.35 9.31
N VAL A 106 -6.40 -0.43 8.34
CA VAL A 106 -7.40 0.03 7.38
C VAL A 106 -8.78 -0.10 8.02
N LYS A 107 -9.55 0.97 7.95
CA LYS A 107 -10.93 1.00 8.42
C LYS A 107 -11.84 1.37 7.26
N THR A 108 -13.11 1.06 7.40
CA THR A 108 -14.12 1.39 6.38
C THR A 108 -15.17 2.29 7.04
N ASN A 109 -15.48 3.41 6.40
CA ASN A 109 -16.50 4.32 6.91
C ASN A 109 -17.91 3.86 6.52
N VAL A 110 -18.92 4.62 6.93
CA VAL A 110 -20.32 4.26 6.66
C VAL A 110 -20.67 4.24 5.17
N ARG A 111 -19.88 4.93 4.35
CA ARG A 111 -20.07 4.96 2.89
C ARG A 111 -19.38 3.80 2.18
N GLY A 112 -18.61 3.02 2.90
CA GLY A 112 -17.79 1.96 2.33
C GLY A 112 -16.41 2.41 1.86
N ASP A 113 -16.05 3.66 2.08
CA ASP A 113 -14.72 4.16 1.74
C ASP A 113 -13.69 3.69 2.75
N LYS A 114 -12.50 3.40 2.27
CA LYS A 114 -11.41 2.92 3.13
C LYS A 114 -10.45 4.05 3.46
N TYR A 115 -9.95 4.03 4.67
CA TYR A 115 -8.94 4.96 5.14
C TYR A 115 -8.01 4.26 6.11
N VAL A 116 -6.87 4.90 6.42
CA VAL A 116 -5.92 4.35 7.39
C VAL A 116 -6.05 5.11 8.70
N LEU A 117 -6.17 4.36 9.78
CA LEU A 117 -6.19 4.91 11.14
C LEU A 117 -4.87 4.59 11.82
N VAL A 118 -4.25 5.60 12.42
CA VAL A 118 -3.08 5.45 13.27
C VAL A 118 -3.48 5.85 14.68
N ASN A 119 -3.20 4.97 15.64
CA ASN A 119 -3.50 5.23 17.03
C ASN A 119 -2.45 4.58 17.90
N GLU A 120 -2.43 4.93 19.17
CA GLU A 120 -1.51 4.28 20.08
C GLU A 120 -2.04 2.92 20.48
N TYR A 121 -1.14 1.96 20.61
CA TYR A 121 -1.52 0.71 21.24
C TYR A 121 -1.88 1.01 22.69
N ARG A 122 -3.08 0.64 23.05
CA ARG A 122 -3.41 0.63 24.46
C ARG A 122 -2.96 -0.72 24.98
N ALA A 123 -2.07 -0.67 25.97
CA ALA A 123 -1.84 -1.84 26.75
C ALA A 123 -3.23 -2.31 27.18
N ARG A 124 -3.56 -3.52 26.84
CA ARG A 124 -4.84 -4.05 27.20
C ARG A 124 -4.91 -4.05 28.71
N GLU A 125 -5.72 -3.16 29.21
CA GLU A 125 -6.03 -3.23 30.62
C GLU A 125 -6.90 -4.44 30.84
N VAL A 126 -6.35 -5.32 31.53
CA VAL A 126 -7.04 -6.54 31.85
C VAL A 126 -7.98 -6.29 33.01
#